data_c0ddbb939f4b49800d38ea4a18db690c
#
_entry.id   c0ddbb939f4b49800d38ea4a18db690c
#
_cell.length_a   1.000
_cell.length_b   1.000
_cell.length_c   1.000
_cell.angle_alpha   90.00
_cell.angle_beta   90.00
_cell.angle_gamma   90.00
#
_symmetry.space_group_name_H-M   'P 1'
#
loop_
_entity.id
_entity.type
_entity.pdbx_description
1 polymer ?
#
loop_
_entity_poly.entity_id
_entity_poly.type
_entity_poly.pdbx_seq_one_letter_code
_entity_poly.pdbx_strand_id
1 'polypeptide(L)'
;MAARKEFPVKVRRVAVTNKKTGVKYIEERRYQYDPAKGYNVLLSSRRTGEKILEGETVTTRCRPKKKPAEAAQTAELSAKRTRVGALDLIRHAGAVAGLESSVRRAYPNGGTSEKLLSVSQYLVATGETVHNVEAWQCEHDLPYEAGLSEDICYDLFHELGLDESGSQSLFRELARTAGNDEQPAIAFDSTSHSVYGNGLKPYARQGFNKDGDGLDIYKIITFYSLDSGLPVSFELQP
;
A
#
# COMPACT_ATOMS: atom_id res chain seq x y z
N MET A 1 -10.59 48.67 4.82
CA MET A 1 -9.68 47.57 4.43
C MET A 1 -8.52 48.17 3.65
N ALA A 2 -7.33 48.19 4.21
CA ALA A 2 -6.13 48.78 3.53
C ALA A 2 -5.70 47.80 2.44
N ALA A 3 -5.54 48.30 1.21
CA ALA A 3 -5.04 47.54 0.06
C ALA A 3 -3.65 46.99 0.40
N ARG A 4 -3.45 45.67 0.33
CA ARG A 4 -2.11 45.04 0.49
C ARG A 4 -1.21 45.58 -0.66
N LYS A 5 -0.16 46.31 -0.29
CA LYS A 5 0.85 46.72 -1.26
C LYS A 5 1.53 45.47 -1.82
N GLU A 6 1.28 45.14 -3.09
CA GLU A 6 1.98 44.08 -3.79
C GLU A 6 3.39 44.57 -4.14
N PHE A 7 4.40 43.83 -3.71
CA PHE A 7 5.80 44.12 -4.05
C PHE A 7 6.16 43.43 -5.37
N PRO A 8 6.89 44.15 -6.29
CA PRO A 8 7.24 43.59 -7.58
C PRO A 8 8.22 42.41 -7.43
N VAL A 9 8.03 41.39 -8.28
CA VAL A 9 8.94 40.24 -8.36
C VAL A 9 10.23 40.68 -9.06
N LYS A 10 11.38 40.50 -8.41
CA LYS A 10 12.72 40.77 -8.98
C LYS A 10 13.30 39.48 -9.52
N VAL A 11 13.80 39.53 -10.76
CA VAL A 11 14.46 38.39 -11.41
C VAL A 11 15.99 38.68 -11.44
N ARG A 12 16.77 37.67 -11.00
CA ARG A 12 18.24 37.73 -11.04
C ARG A 12 18.81 36.48 -11.68
N ARG A 13 19.83 36.66 -12.50
CA ARG A 13 20.64 35.55 -13.03
C ARG A 13 21.85 35.37 -12.13
N VAL A 14 22.05 34.14 -11.63
CA VAL A 14 23.10 33.81 -10.68
C VAL A 14 23.86 32.58 -11.19
N ALA A 15 25.21 32.70 -11.20
CA ALA A 15 26.06 31.56 -11.50
C ALA A 15 26.13 30.63 -10.27
N VAL A 16 25.78 29.36 -10.46
CA VAL A 16 25.78 28.33 -9.43
C VAL A 16 26.74 27.22 -9.82
N THR A 17 27.58 26.79 -8.91
CA THR A 17 28.51 25.69 -9.13
C THR A 17 27.85 24.36 -8.68
N ASN A 18 27.81 23.37 -9.54
CA ASN A 18 27.39 22.04 -9.19
C ASN A 18 28.46 21.37 -8.30
N LYS A 19 28.14 21.10 -7.07
CA LYS A 19 29.09 20.53 -6.08
C LYS A 19 29.63 19.14 -6.49
N LYS A 20 28.92 18.39 -7.32
CA LYS A 20 29.34 17.04 -7.74
C LYS A 20 30.24 17.06 -8.99
N THR A 21 30.01 18.00 -9.92
CA THR A 21 30.69 18.01 -11.22
C THR A 21 31.64 19.20 -11.38
N GLY A 22 31.62 20.17 -10.47
CA GLY A 22 32.41 21.42 -10.56
C GLY A 22 31.93 22.40 -11.64
N VAL A 23 31.00 22.02 -12.49
CA VAL A 23 30.53 22.83 -13.61
C VAL A 23 29.65 23.99 -13.09
N LYS A 24 29.95 25.20 -13.54
CA LYS A 24 29.13 26.40 -13.28
C LYS A 24 28.01 26.49 -14.31
N TYR A 25 26.80 26.78 -13.85
CA TYR A 25 25.62 26.99 -14.70
C TYR A 25 24.87 28.25 -14.23
N ILE A 26 24.04 28.82 -15.10
CA ILE A 26 23.27 30.02 -14.80
C ILE A 26 21.86 29.62 -14.38
N GLU A 27 21.43 30.10 -13.22
CA GLU A 27 20.06 30.01 -12.73
C GLU A 27 19.38 31.36 -12.78
N GLU A 28 18.14 31.39 -13.27
CA GLU A 28 17.26 32.53 -13.11
C GLU A 28 16.47 32.32 -11.81
N ARG A 29 16.66 33.25 -10.87
CA ARG A 29 16.01 33.21 -9.56
C ARG A 29 15.07 34.39 -9.44
N ARG A 30 13.83 34.11 -8.99
CA ARG A 30 12.76 35.08 -8.75
C ARG A 30 12.63 35.31 -7.27
N TYR A 31 12.69 36.60 -6.88
CA TYR A 31 12.59 37.06 -5.50
C TYR A 31 11.43 38.02 -5.35
N GLN A 32 10.76 37.97 -4.20
CA GLN A 32 9.79 38.99 -3.80
C GLN A 32 10.09 39.46 -2.39
N TYR A 33 9.92 40.75 -2.15
CA TYR A 33 10.12 41.32 -0.82
C TYR A 33 9.00 40.88 0.12
N ASP A 34 9.37 40.29 1.24
CA ASP A 34 8.45 39.91 2.31
C ASP A 34 8.55 40.93 3.44
N PRO A 35 7.54 41.78 3.65
CA PRO A 35 7.58 42.83 4.66
C PRO A 35 7.59 42.27 6.09
N ALA A 36 7.07 41.06 6.32
CA ALA A 36 7.11 40.43 7.62
C ALA A 36 8.52 39.96 8.02
N LYS A 37 9.34 39.63 7.01
CA LYS A 37 10.71 39.14 7.20
C LYS A 37 11.76 40.24 7.01
N GLY A 38 11.40 41.37 6.37
CA GLY A 38 12.32 42.45 6.09
C GLY A 38 13.37 42.21 4.98
N TYR A 39 13.23 41.11 4.21
CA TYR A 39 14.14 40.75 3.13
C TYR A 39 13.44 40.10 1.93
N ASN A 40 14.20 39.96 0.81
CA ASN A 40 13.69 39.32 -0.38
C ASN A 40 13.70 37.79 -0.25
N VAL A 41 12.56 37.15 -0.33
CA VAL A 41 12.38 35.67 -0.28
C VAL A 41 12.48 35.11 -1.70
N LEU A 42 13.18 33.98 -1.86
CA LEU A 42 13.26 33.25 -3.11
C LEU A 42 11.93 32.55 -3.38
N LEU A 43 11.25 32.93 -4.46
CA LEU A 43 10.00 32.32 -4.89
C LEU A 43 10.22 31.07 -5.75
N SER A 44 11.16 31.17 -6.69
CA SER A 44 11.49 30.06 -7.59
C SER A 44 12.89 30.19 -8.15
N SER A 45 13.50 29.06 -8.54
CA SER A 45 14.72 29.03 -9.31
C SER A 45 14.57 28.11 -10.52
N ARG A 46 15.14 28.52 -11.66
CA ARG A 46 15.10 27.75 -12.90
C ARG A 46 16.47 27.81 -13.59
N ARG A 47 16.99 26.67 -14.02
CA ARG A 47 18.19 26.60 -14.85
C ARG A 47 17.89 27.11 -16.25
N THR A 48 18.74 28.06 -16.73
CA THR A 48 18.57 28.64 -18.08
C THR A 48 19.08 27.75 -19.20
N GLY A 49 19.86 26.68 -18.85
CA GLY A 49 20.55 25.84 -19.83
C GLY A 49 21.92 26.38 -20.24
N GLU A 50 22.30 27.52 -19.74
CA GLU A 50 23.62 28.13 -19.98
C GLU A 50 24.65 27.59 -18.99
N LYS A 51 25.84 27.23 -19.47
CA LYS A 51 27.01 26.82 -18.65
C LYS A 51 28.15 27.79 -18.86
N ILE A 52 28.95 28.01 -17.83
CA ILE A 52 30.16 28.78 -17.90
C ILE A 52 31.32 27.78 -18.03
N LEU A 53 31.98 27.80 -19.19
CA LEU A 53 33.17 27.00 -19.48
C LEU A 53 34.30 27.99 -19.79
N GLU A 54 35.45 27.85 -19.10
CA GLU A 54 36.65 28.68 -19.30
C GLU A 54 36.43 30.19 -19.32
N GLY A 55 35.40 30.68 -18.55
CA GLY A 55 35.10 32.12 -18.48
C GLY A 55 34.07 32.61 -19.51
N GLU A 56 33.71 31.83 -20.50
CA GLU A 56 32.70 32.16 -21.49
C GLU A 56 31.36 31.49 -21.18
N THR A 57 30.25 32.21 -21.46
CA THR A 57 28.90 31.65 -21.31
C THR A 57 28.53 30.89 -22.56
N VAL A 58 28.53 29.56 -22.46
CA VAL A 58 28.10 28.67 -23.56
C VAL A 58 26.69 28.25 -23.33
N THR A 59 25.79 28.55 -24.27
CA THR A 59 24.44 28.03 -24.29
C THR A 59 24.49 26.59 -24.78
N THR A 60 24.32 25.64 -23.86
CA THR A 60 24.07 24.26 -24.26
C THR A 60 22.70 24.26 -24.94
N ARG A 61 22.69 24.12 -26.28
CA ARG A 61 21.43 23.89 -27.00
C ARG A 61 20.73 22.72 -26.34
N CYS A 62 19.70 23.00 -25.56
CA CYS A 62 18.73 21.97 -25.24
C CYS A 62 18.28 21.38 -26.58
N ARG A 63 18.46 20.08 -26.77
CA ARG A 63 17.91 19.36 -27.91
C ARG A 63 16.49 19.90 -28.11
N PRO A 64 16.14 20.50 -29.27
CA PRO A 64 14.81 21.03 -29.47
C PRO A 64 13.83 19.91 -29.11
N LYS A 65 12.89 20.18 -28.19
CA LYS A 65 11.80 19.26 -28.00
C LYS A 65 11.21 19.05 -29.38
N LYS A 66 11.33 17.84 -29.95
CA LYS A 66 10.63 17.48 -31.17
C LYS A 66 9.19 17.95 -30.96
N LYS A 67 8.73 18.92 -31.76
CA LYS A 67 7.30 19.19 -31.87
C LYS A 67 6.65 17.82 -32.04
N PRO A 68 5.58 17.51 -31.32
CA PRO A 68 4.85 16.27 -31.58
C PRO A 68 4.55 16.30 -33.07
N ALA A 69 5.11 15.40 -33.87
CA ALA A 69 4.58 15.07 -35.18
C ALA A 69 3.11 14.76 -34.91
N GLU A 70 2.22 15.36 -35.67
CA GLU A 70 0.79 15.04 -35.65
C GLU A 70 0.67 13.53 -35.54
N ALA A 71 -0.01 13.11 -34.50
CA ALA A 71 -0.04 11.74 -34.05
C ALA A 71 -0.59 10.82 -35.14
N ALA A 72 0.30 10.16 -35.87
CA ALA A 72 0.02 8.78 -36.20
C ALA A 72 -0.21 8.11 -34.83
N GLN A 73 -1.42 7.61 -34.58
CA GLN A 73 -1.76 6.82 -33.42
C GLN A 73 -0.90 5.54 -33.45
N THR A 74 0.35 5.67 -33.06
CA THR A 74 1.15 4.53 -32.63
C THR A 74 0.52 4.14 -31.32
N ALA A 75 -0.27 3.07 -31.33
CA ALA A 75 -0.68 2.39 -30.13
C ALA A 75 0.60 2.21 -29.30
N GLU A 76 0.72 2.94 -28.21
CA GLU A 76 1.78 2.73 -27.24
C GLU A 76 1.58 1.31 -26.70
N LEU A 77 2.43 0.40 -27.16
CA LEU A 77 2.53 -0.91 -26.55
C LEU A 77 3.09 -0.71 -25.15
N SER A 78 2.21 -0.48 -24.18
CA SER A 78 2.56 -0.52 -22.77
C SER A 78 2.67 -2.00 -22.37
N ALA A 79 3.87 -2.51 -22.25
CA ALA A 79 4.09 -3.83 -21.68
C ALA A 79 4.15 -3.70 -20.16
N LYS A 80 3.13 -4.19 -19.47
CA LYS A 80 3.13 -4.37 -18.00
C LYS A 80 3.77 -5.74 -17.72
N ARG A 81 4.85 -5.77 -16.96
CA ARG A 81 5.48 -7.02 -16.50
C ARG A 81 4.96 -7.33 -15.10
N THR A 82 4.32 -8.47 -14.94
CA THR A 82 3.83 -8.95 -13.65
C THR A 82 4.52 -10.25 -13.25
N ARG A 83 4.78 -10.41 -11.97
CA ARG A 83 5.26 -11.66 -11.39
C ARG A 83 4.05 -12.51 -11.05
N VAL A 84 3.99 -13.72 -11.60
CA VAL A 84 2.85 -14.63 -11.39
C VAL A 84 3.17 -15.75 -10.40
N GLY A 85 4.28 -16.39 -10.49
CA GLY A 85 4.85 -17.42 -9.62
C GLY A 85 3.99 -17.95 -8.48
N ALA A 86 4.27 -17.51 -7.25
CA ALA A 86 3.55 -17.93 -6.06
C ALA A 86 2.05 -17.60 -6.08
N LEU A 87 1.66 -16.50 -6.74
CA LEU A 87 0.26 -16.08 -6.82
C LEU A 87 -0.62 -17.07 -7.58
N ASP A 88 -0.12 -17.65 -8.67
CA ASP A 88 -0.91 -18.64 -9.43
C ASP A 88 -1.18 -19.88 -8.59
N LEU A 89 -0.20 -20.28 -7.77
CA LEU A 89 -0.36 -21.42 -6.86
C LEU A 89 -1.40 -21.12 -5.76
N ILE A 90 -1.31 -19.91 -5.17
CA ILE A 90 -2.25 -19.45 -4.13
C ILE A 90 -3.66 -19.35 -4.69
N ARG A 91 -3.83 -18.78 -5.88
CA ARG A 91 -5.11 -18.67 -6.56
C ARG A 91 -5.69 -20.02 -6.90
N HIS A 92 -4.85 -20.93 -7.40
CA HIS A 92 -5.29 -22.30 -7.69
C HIS A 92 -5.77 -23.02 -6.44
N ALA A 93 -5.00 -22.97 -5.34
CA ALA A 93 -5.40 -23.55 -4.06
C ALA A 93 -6.71 -22.92 -3.53
N GLY A 94 -6.83 -21.59 -3.60
CA GLY A 94 -8.04 -20.87 -3.23
C GLY A 94 -9.25 -21.24 -4.10
N ALA A 95 -9.06 -21.46 -5.38
CA ALA A 95 -10.12 -21.89 -6.30
C ALA A 95 -10.58 -23.31 -5.98
N VAL A 96 -9.65 -24.24 -5.70
CA VAL A 96 -9.98 -25.62 -5.28
C VAL A 96 -10.76 -25.63 -3.97
N ALA A 97 -10.37 -24.77 -3.01
CA ALA A 97 -11.08 -24.61 -1.75
C ALA A 97 -12.39 -23.80 -1.85
N GLY A 98 -12.72 -23.26 -3.03
CA GLY A 98 -13.89 -22.40 -3.23
C GLY A 98 -13.81 -21.06 -2.47
N LEU A 99 -12.61 -20.64 -2.05
CA LEU A 99 -12.38 -19.47 -1.20
C LEU A 99 -12.88 -18.17 -1.87
N GLU A 100 -12.53 -17.94 -3.12
CA GLU A 100 -12.93 -16.71 -3.82
C GLU A 100 -14.44 -16.57 -3.89
N SER A 101 -15.14 -17.64 -4.26
CA SER A 101 -16.60 -17.64 -4.35
C SER A 101 -17.26 -17.46 -2.99
N SER A 102 -16.68 -18.00 -1.93
CA SER A 102 -17.18 -17.87 -0.56
C SER A 102 -16.98 -16.45 -0.03
N VAL A 103 -15.80 -15.85 -0.28
CA VAL A 103 -15.52 -14.45 0.10
C VAL A 103 -16.48 -13.48 -0.61
N ARG A 104 -16.71 -13.65 -1.92
CA ARG A 104 -17.60 -12.77 -2.69
C ARG A 104 -19.07 -12.91 -2.25
N ARG A 105 -19.50 -14.09 -1.78
CA ARG A 105 -20.84 -14.29 -1.22
C ARG A 105 -20.98 -13.71 0.19
N ALA A 106 -19.95 -13.85 1.02
CA ALA A 106 -19.96 -13.30 2.38
C ALA A 106 -19.88 -11.77 2.38
N TYR A 107 -19.09 -11.20 1.46
CA TYR A 107 -18.87 -9.76 1.31
C TYR A 107 -19.28 -9.32 -0.11
N PRO A 108 -20.57 -9.13 -0.39
CA PRO A 108 -21.06 -8.83 -1.73
C PRO A 108 -20.64 -7.46 -2.26
N ASN A 109 -20.20 -6.56 -1.40
CA ASN A 109 -19.58 -5.31 -1.79
C ASN A 109 -18.24 -5.60 -2.46
N GLY A 110 -18.16 -5.45 -3.78
CA GLY A 110 -16.98 -5.82 -4.58
C GLY A 110 -15.67 -5.23 -4.06
N GLY A 111 -15.69 -3.99 -3.55
CA GLY A 111 -14.51 -3.36 -2.98
C GLY A 111 -13.95 -4.10 -1.76
N THR A 112 -14.79 -4.57 -0.85
CA THR A 112 -14.36 -5.28 0.37
C THR A 112 -13.85 -6.68 0.05
N SER A 113 -14.56 -7.44 -0.78
CA SER A 113 -14.13 -8.79 -1.17
C SER A 113 -12.82 -8.77 -1.97
N GLU A 114 -12.64 -7.82 -2.87
CA GLU A 114 -11.43 -7.68 -3.66
C GLU A 114 -10.22 -7.27 -2.81
N LYS A 115 -10.41 -6.33 -1.88
CA LYS A 115 -9.37 -5.97 -0.91
C LYS A 115 -8.98 -7.16 -0.03
N LEU A 116 -9.97 -7.87 0.51
CA LEU A 116 -9.74 -9.03 1.38
C LEU A 116 -8.96 -10.12 0.65
N LEU A 117 -9.35 -10.47 -0.58
CA LEU A 117 -8.64 -11.45 -1.39
C LEU A 117 -7.21 -11.00 -1.70
N SER A 118 -7.03 -9.72 -2.03
CA SER A 118 -5.70 -9.18 -2.37
C SER A 118 -4.76 -9.16 -1.17
N VAL A 119 -5.24 -8.71 -0.01
CA VAL A 119 -4.46 -8.71 1.24
C VAL A 119 -4.13 -10.14 1.66
N SER A 120 -5.10 -11.07 1.56
CA SER A 120 -4.85 -12.48 1.88
C SER A 120 -3.79 -13.10 0.97
N GLN A 121 -3.84 -12.83 -0.33
CA GLN A 121 -2.83 -13.31 -1.29
C GLN A 121 -1.44 -12.74 -0.96
N TYR A 122 -1.36 -11.45 -0.60
CA TYR A 122 -0.11 -10.82 -0.20
C TYR A 122 0.47 -11.49 1.07
N LEU A 123 -0.32 -11.61 2.12
CA LEU A 123 0.11 -12.19 3.40
C LEU A 123 0.58 -13.64 3.24
N VAL A 124 -0.14 -14.46 2.45
CA VAL A 124 0.23 -15.84 2.19
C VAL A 124 1.49 -15.95 1.32
N ALA A 125 1.65 -15.05 0.34
CA ALA A 125 2.80 -15.08 -0.56
C ALA A 125 4.10 -14.62 0.10
N THR A 126 4.04 -13.69 1.05
CA THR A 126 5.22 -13.03 1.61
C THR A 126 5.51 -13.42 3.05
N GLY A 127 4.49 -13.72 3.84
CA GLY A 127 4.61 -13.86 5.29
C GLY A 127 4.93 -12.54 6.02
N GLU A 128 4.88 -11.41 5.33
CA GLU A 128 5.25 -10.09 5.85
C GLU A 128 4.02 -9.31 6.33
N THR A 129 4.27 -8.22 7.05
CA THR A 129 3.25 -7.26 7.45
C THR A 129 2.83 -6.39 6.25
N VAL A 130 1.69 -5.70 6.34
CA VAL A 130 1.10 -4.92 5.23
C VAL A 130 1.91 -3.67 4.82
N HIS A 131 2.99 -3.32 5.51
CA HIS A 131 3.83 -2.16 5.18
C HIS A 131 4.34 -2.12 3.74
N ASN A 132 4.64 -3.27 3.16
CA ASN A 132 5.21 -3.37 1.81
C ASN A 132 4.18 -3.72 0.73
N VAL A 133 2.89 -3.75 1.06
CA VAL A 133 1.83 -4.21 0.16
C VAL A 133 1.73 -3.38 -1.11
N GLU A 134 1.88 -2.05 -1.02
CA GLU A 134 1.81 -1.13 -2.16
C GLU A 134 2.94 -1.38 -3.16
N ALA A 135 4.18 -1.48 -2.66
CA ALA A 135 5.33 -1.78 -3.50
C ALA A 135 5.22 -3.16 -4.16
N TRP A 136 4.74 -4.15 -3.42
CA TRP A 136 4.54 -5.50 -3.91
C TRP A 136 3.45 -5.58 -4.98
N GLN A 137 2.35 -4.84 -4.84
CA GLN A 137 1.27 -4.77 -5.83
C GLN A 137 1.74 -4.18 -7.16
N CYS A 138 2.71 -3.27 -7.18
CA CYS A 138 3.26 -2.73 -8.43
C CYS A 138 3.81 -3.82 -9.37
N GLU A 139 4.27 -4.93 -8.81
CA GLU A 139 4.87 -6.05 -9.55
C GLU A 139 3.92 -7.24 -9.70
N HIS A 140 2.75 -7.22 -9.06
CA HIS A 140 1.82 -8.33 -9.01
C HIS A 140 0.41 -7.90 -9.43
N ASP A 141 -0.31 -8.83 -10.04
CA ASP A 141 -1.69 -8.60 -10.45
C ASP A 141 -2.62 -9.09 -9.32
N LEU A 142 -3.33 -8.17 -8.68
CA LEU A 142 -4.21 -8.47 -7.56
C LEU A 142 -5.67 -8.19 -7.91
N PRO A 143 -6.64 -8.88 -7.26
CA PRO A 143 -8.07 -8.63 -7.46
C PRO A 143 -8.47 -7.16 -7.27
N TYR A 144 -7.86 -6.45 -6.32
CA TYR A 144 -8.10 -5.03 -6.10
C TYR A 144 -7.10 -4.18 -6.89
N GLU A 145 -7.54 -3.61 -8.02
CA GLU A 145 -6.68 -2.89 -8.97
C GLU A 145 -6.37 -1.45 -8.57
N ALA A 146 -7.19 -0.83 -7.72
CA ALA A 146 -7.09 0.60 -7.41
C ALA A 146 -5.87 1.01 -6.56
N GLY A 147 -5.06 0.06 -6.13
CA GLY A 147 -3.90 0.27 -5.27
C GLY A 147 -4.21 0.03 -3.79
N LEU A 148 -3.48 -0.92 -3.19
CA LEU A 148 -3.52 -1.17 -1.75
C LEU A 148 -2.43 -0.33 -1.09
N SER A 149 -2.83 0.56 -0.18
CA SER A 149 -1.91 1.19 0.77
C SER A 149 -2.04 0.53 2.14
N GLU A 150 -1.09 0.81 3.01
CA GLU A 150 -1.15 0.37 4.40
C GLU A 150 -2.44 0.86 5.09
N ASP A 151 -2.81 2.13 4.88
CA ASP A 151 -4.03 2.72 5.44
C ASP A 151 -5.29 1.98 4.97
N ILE A 152 -5.37 1.64 3.68
CA ILE A 152 -6.50 0.87 3.13
C ILE A 152 -6.59 -0.52 3.76
N CYS A 153 -5.45 -1.14 4.07
CA CYS A 153 -5.42 -2.42 4.77
C CYS A 153 -5.91 -2.29 6.22
N TYR A 154 -5.51 -1.25 6.94
CA TYR A 154 -6.01 -1.00 8.30
C TYR A 154 -7.49 -0.66 8.33
N ASP A 155 -7.99 0.14 7.39
CA ASP A 155 -9.42 0.41 7.26
C ASP A 155 -10.21 -0.87 6.98
N LEU A 156 -9.70 -1.74 6.11
CA LEU A 156 -10.29 -3.06 5.85
C LEU A 156 -10.32 -3.92 7.12
N PHE A 157 -9.22 -3.99 7.87
CA PHE A 157 -9.16 -4.78 9.11
C PHE A 157 -10.13 -4.25 10.15
N HIS A 158 -10.28 -2.94 10.25
CA HIS A 158 -11.27 -2.32 11.14
C HIS A 158 -12.70 -2.64 10.71
N GLU A 159 -13.02 -2.53 9.41
CA GLU A 159 -14.32 -2.90 8.84
C GLU A 159 -14.66 -4.37 9.15
N LEU A 160 -13.74 -5.29 8.86
CA LEU A 160 -13.92 -6.72 9.11
C LEU A 160 -14.06 -7.05 10.60
N GLY A 161 -13.32 -6.34 11.47
CA GLY A 161 -13.38 -6.53 12.92
C GLY A 161 -14.72 -6.10 13.54
N LEU A 162 -15.43 -5.19 12.89
CA LEU A 162 -16.77 -4.75 13.31
C LEU A 162 -17.90 -5.59 12.68
N ASP A 163 -17.61 -6.34 11.61
CA ASP A 163 -18.61 -7.15 10.89
C ASP A 163 -18.57 -8.62 11.31
N GLU A 164 -19.11 -8.91 12.49
CA GLU A 164 -19.26 -10.30 12.97
C GLU A 164 -20.12 -11.13 12.02
N SER A 165 -21.12 -10.51 11.38
CA SER A 165 -22.03 -11.20 10.48
C SER A 165 -21.36 -11.66 9.19
N GLY A 166 -20.46 -10.85 8.65
CA GLY A 166 -19.65 -11.18 7.47
C GLY A 166 -18.71 -12.35 7.74
N SER A 167 -18.01 -12.32 8.88
CA SER A 167 -17.15 -13.44 9.29
C SER A 167 -17.89 -14.75 9.42
N GLN A 168 -19.04 -14.76 10.11
CA GLN A 168 -19.89 -15.94 10.24
C GLN A 168 -20.43 -16.42 8.89
N SER A 169 -20.78 -15.48 8.01
CA SER A 169 -21.24 -15.81 6.66
C SER A 169 -20.12 -16.46 5.85
N LEU A 170 -18.88 -15.95 5.93
CA LEU A 170 -17.73 -16.53 5.24
C LEU A 170 -17.50 -17.99 5.65
N PHE A 171 -17.45 -18.27 6.95
CA PHE A 171 -17.25 -19.64 7.44
C PHE A 171 -18.40 -20.57 7.02
N ARG A 172 -19.64 -20.10 7.04
CA ARG A 172 -20.80 -20.88 6.55
C ARG A 172 -20.68 -21.19 5.06
N GLU A 173 -20.25 -20.23 4.24
CA GLU A 173 -20.04 -20.45 2.81
C GLU A 173 -18.88 -21.40 2.52
N LEU A 174 -17.80 -21.33 3.29
CA LEU A 174 -16.69 -22.29 3.20
C LEU A 174 -17.14 -23.69 3.55
N ALA A 175 -17.86 -23.87 4.66
CA ALA A 175 -18.40 -25.16 5.08
C ALA A 175 -19.34 -25.75 4.01
N ARG A 176 -20.23 -24.93 3.44
CA ARG A 176 -21.12 -25.33 2.36
C ARG A 176 -20.39 -25.79 1.10
N THR A 177 -19.32 -25.06 0.73
CA THR A 177 -18.51 -25.38 -0.44
C THR A 177 -17.71 -26.68 -0.23
N ALA A 178 -17.33 -26.97 1.01
CA ALA A 178 -16.63 -28.20 1.36
C ALA A 178 -17.56 -29.46 1.39
N GLY A 179 -18.87 -29.29 1.18
CA GLY A 179 -19.83 -30.42 1.17
C GLY A 179 -20.08 -30.99 2.55
N ASN A 180 -19.84 -30.25 3.62
CA ASN A 180 -20.03 -30.70 5.01
C ASN A 180 -21.49 -30.54 5.45
N ASP A 181 -22.40 -31.27 4.83
CA ASP A 181 -23.83 -31.25 5.19
C ASP A 181 -24.18 -32.19 6.36
N GLU A 182 -23.30 -33.11 6.72
CA GLU A 182 -23.52 -34.09 7.81
C GLU A 182 -22.44 -33.94 8.87
N GLN A 183 -22.80 -33.63 10.09
CA GLN A 183 -22.04 -33.56 11.35
C GLN A 183 -20.53 -33.80 11.21
N PRO A 184 -19.75 -32.80 10.75
CA PRO A 184 -18.31 -32.98 10.57
C PRO A 184 -17.62 -33.18 11.92
N ALA A 185 -16.63 -34.05 11.95
CA ALA A 185 -15.71 -34.09 13.09
C ALA A 185 -14.94 -32.81 13.16
N ILE A 186 -15.01 -32.09 14.29
CA ILE A 186 -14.36 -30.81 14.48
C ILE A 186 -13.17 -30.98 15.40
N ALA A 187 -12.00 -30.52 14.92
CA ALA A 187 -10.81 -30.31 15.76
C ALA A 187 -10.73 -28.84 16.15
N PHE A 188 -10.16 -28.56 17.30
CA PHE A 188 -9.84 -27.20 17.69
C PHE A 188 -8.39 -27.10 18.17
N ASP A 189 -7.76 -25.97 17.90
CA ASP A 189 -6.42 -25.64 18.37
C ASP A 189 -6.41 -24.21 18.90
N SER A 190 -5.58 -23.97 19.91
CA SER A 190 -5.41 -22.65 20.50
C SER A 190 -3.98 -22.16 20.34
N THR A 191 -3.82 -20.95 19.83
CA THR A 191 -2.54 -20.25 19.72
C THR A 191 -2.53 -19.02 20.60
N SER A 192 -1.45 -18.85 21.39
CA SER A 192 -1.24 -17.66 22.22
C SER A 192 -0.37 -16.65 21.49
N HIS A 193 -0.76 -15.39 21.56
CA HIS A 193 0.01 -14.26 21.00
C HIS A 193 0.33 -13.24 22.08
N SER A 194 1.60 -12.87 22.18
CA SER A 194 2.08 -11.82 23.10
C SER A 194 1.62 -10.44 22.63
N VAL A 195 1.22 -9.59 23.56
CA VAL A 195 0.75 -8.24 23.26
C VAL A 195 1.85 -7.24 23.58
N TYR A 196 2.42 -6.65 22.55
CA TYR A 196 3.47 -5.63 22.67
C TYR A 196 2.91 -4.21 22.71
N GLY A 197 1.71 -3.99 22.18
CA GLY A 197 1.08 -2.68 22.05
C GLY A 197 0.00 -2.40 23.10
N ASN A 198 -0.32 -1.12 23.30
CA ASN A 198 -1.35 -0.72 24.25
C ASN A 198 -2.80 -0.96 23.75
N GLY A 199 -2.99 -1.06 22.42
CA GLY A 199 -4.33 -1.16 21.83
C GLY A 199 -5.06 -2.46 22.16
N LEU A 200 -4.33 -3.57 22.33
CA LEU A 200 -4.90 -4.87 22.64
C LEU A 200 -4.93 -5.19 24.15
N LYS A 201 -4.34 -4.34 25.00
CA LYS A 201 -4.35 -4.55 26.47
C LYS A 201 -5.71 -4.84 27.09
N PRO A 202 -6.82 -4.21 26.67
CA PRO A 202 -8.14 -4.52 27.22
C PRO A 202 -8.58 -5.97 26.98
N TYR A 203 -8.05 -6.59 25.92
CA TYR A 203 -8.39 -7.95 25.49
C TYR A 203 -7.34 -8.98 25.88
N ALA A 204 -6.24 -8.57 26.51
CA ALA A 204 -5.16 -9.43 26.91
C ALA A 204 -5.17 -9.72 28.41
N ARG A 205 -4.64 -10.87 28.80
CA ARG A 205 -4.50 -11.30 30.18
C ARG A 205 -3.15 -11.96 30.38
N GLN A 206 -2.70 -11.92 31.62
CA GLN A 206 -1.52 -12.69 32.02
C GLN A 206 -1.83 -14.20 31.91
N GLY A 207 -1.01 -14.91 31.19
CA GLY A 207 -1.22 -16.34 30.93
C GLY A 207 0.05 -17.04 30.50
N PHE A 208 -0.07 -18.37 30.27
CA PHE A 208 1.05 -19.17 29.77
C PHE A 208 1.33 -18.80 28.30
N ASN A 209 2.56 -18.35 28.06
CA ASN A 209 3.09 -18.00 26.76
C ASN A 209 4.22 -18.97 26.41
N LYS A 210 4.22 -19.50 25.18
CA LYS A 210 5.28 -20.39 24.68
C LYS A 210 6.64 -19.67 24.65
N ASP A 211 6.65 -18.35 24.42
CA ASP A 211 7.87 -17.56 24.31
C ASP A 211 8.47 -17.18 25.67
N GLY A 212 7.72 -17.33 26.76
CA GLY A 212 8.18 -17.07 28.12
C GLY A 212 8.60 -15.61 28.38
N ASP A 213 8.08 -14.66 27.61
CA ASP A 213 8.45 -13.25 27.63
C ASP A 213 7.77 -12.45 28.77
N GLY A 214 6.84 -13.07 29.49
CA GLY A 214 6.13 -12.44 30.62
C GLY A 214 5.12 -11.36 30.22
N LEU A 215 4.82 -11.24 28.93
CA LEU A 215 3.82 -10.30 28.43
C LEU A 215 2.40 -10.85 28.58
N ASP A 216 1.43 -9.92 28.61
CA ASP A 216 0.03 -10.30 28.48
C ASP A 216 -0.24 -10.93 27.13
N ILE A 217 -1.12 -11.91 27.10
CA ILE A 217 -1.46 -12.66 25.89
C ILE A 217 -2.96 -12.57 25.58
N TYR A 218 -3.28 -12.76 24.33
CA TYR A 218 -4.61 -13.22 23.92
C TYR A 218 -4.48 -14.57 23.19
N LYS A 219 -5.54 -15.33 23.16
CA LYS A 219 -5.60 -16.63 22.48
C LYS A 219 -6.55 -16.55 21.29
N ILE A 220 -6.11 -17.18 20.21
CA ILE A 220 -6.97 -17.47 19.07
C ILE A 220 -7.29 -18.96 19.14
N ILE A 221 -8.56 -19.30 19.29
CA ILE A 221 -9.04 -20.67 19.18
C ILE A 221 -9.60 -20.82 17.78
N THR A 222 -9.05 -21.73 17.00
CA THR A 222 -9.53 -22.02 15.65
C THR A 222 -10.17 -23.39 15.60
N PHE A 223 -11.34 -23.47 14.99
CA PHE A 223 -12.09 -24.71 14.79
C PHE A 223 -11.96 -25.15 13.33
N TYR A 224 -11.59 -26.40 13.10
CA TYR A 224 -11.39 -26.98 11.78
C TYR A 224 -12.29 -28.19 11.57
N SER A 225 -12.83 -28.33 10.37
CA SER A 225 -13.40 -29.59 9.94
C SER A 225 -12.28 -30.58 9.61
N LEU A 226 -12.32 -31.77 10.23
CA LEU A 226 -11.33 -32.81 9.94
C LEU A 226 -11.51 -33.39 8.53
N ASP A 227 -12.73 -33.36 8.00
CA ASP A 227 -13.05 -33.93 6.70
C ASP A 227 -12.56 -33.07 5.56
N SER A 228 -12.75 -31.75 5.65
CA SER A 228 -12.33 -30.80 4.60
C SER A 228 -10.97 -30.15 4.86
N GLY A 229 -10.48 -30.16 6.10
CA GLY A 229 -9.30 -29.39 6.51
C GLY A 229 -9.50 -27.87 6.51
N LEU A 230 -10.74 -27.40 6.32
CA LEU A 230 -11.04 -25.96 6.27
C LEU A 230 -11.46 -25.44 7.66
N PRO A 231 -11.15 -24.17 7.98
CA PRO A 231 -11.62 -23.55 9.20
C PRO A 231 -13.14 -23.34 9.13
N VAL A 232 -13.83 -23.63 10.23
CA VAL A 232 -15.29 -23.46 10.38
C VAL A 232 -15.64 -22.30 11.29
N SER A 233 -14.75 -21.90 12.18
CA SER A 233 -14.93 -20.76 13.07
C SER A 233 -13.61 -20.39 13.75
N PHE A 234 -13.57 -19.23 14.37
CA PHE A 234 -12.53 -18.87 15.34
C PHE A 234 -13.14 -18.07 16.49
N GLU A 235 -12.45 -18.06 17.61
CA GLU A 235 -12.81 -17.27 18.80
C GLU A 235 -11.56 -16.61 19.38
N LEU A 236 -11.70 -15.35 19.80
CA LEU A 236 -10.66 -14.62 20.53
C LEU A 236 -10.96 -14.69 22.02
N GLN A 237 -9.99 -15.14 22.79
CA GLN A 237 -10.10 -15.20 24.26
C GLN A 237 -8.95 -14.42 24.90
N PRO A 238 -9.26 -13.67 25.97
CA PRO A 238 -8.23 -13.01 26.77
C PRO A 238 -7.39 -13.99 27.57
#